data_1a65ffa9aafb7b1e73703388eb01d805
#
_entry.id   1a65ffa9aafb7b1e73703388eb01d805
#
_cell.length_a   1.000
_cell.length_b   1.000
_cell.length_c   1.000
_cell.angle_alpha   90.00
_cell.angle_beta   90.00
_cell.angle_gamma   90.00
#
_symmetry.space_group_name_H-M   'P 1'
#
loop_
_entity.id
_entity.type
_entity.pdbx_description
1 polymer ?
#
loop_
_entity_poly.entity_id
_entity_poly.type
_entity_poly.pdbx_seq_one_letter_code
_entity_poly.pdbx_strand_id
1 'polypeptide(L)'
;MSKADKLFVSMCKDIIANGFSTEGQKVRPHWPDGTPAHTIKNFGVVNRYDLQEEFPALTVRPTAIKLAFDELLWIWQKKSNRVSDLGSHIWDEWAGEDGTIGKAYGYQLGVKYKFKQGEMDQVDNILWLLEHDKYSRRIMANMYNFADLSEMNLEPCAYSMTFNVKGDTLNAILNQRSQDILTANNWNVVQYSLLLMMFAQVSGLKAGELVHVISDAHIYDRHVDIVKKLIERPQYPAPKVTLNPEVKNFYDFTVEDLIVEEYKKNPQVKNIPVAI
;
A
#
# COMPACT_ATOMS: atom_id res chain seq x y z
N MET A 1 -1.78 -22.81 1.38
CA MET A 1 -0.62 -21.95 1.68
C MET A 1 -0.66 -20.83 0.66
N SER A 2 -0.82 -19.57 1.10
CA SER A 2 -0.96 -18.44 0.18
C SER A 2 0.40 -18.07 -0.46
N LYS A 3 0.36 -17.50 -1.66
CA LYS A 3 1.53 -16.96 -2.36
C LYS A 3 2.08 -15.73 -1.61
N ALA A 4 1.19 -14.91 -1.04
CA ALA A 4 1.58 -13.76 -0.24
C ALA A 4 2.41 -14.15 0.98
N ASP A 5 2.01 -15.19 1.73
CA ASP A 5 2.81 -15.71 2.85
C ASP A 5 4.17 -16.23 2.38
N LYS A 6 4.22 -16.97 1.27
CA LYS A 6 5.49 -17.48 0.73
C LYS A 6 6.46 -16.35 0.37
N LEU A 7 5.97 -15.33 -0.33
CA LEU A 7 6.78 -14.16 -0.71
C LEU A 7 7.24 -13.40 0.53
N PHE A 8 6.35 -13.16 1.49
CA PHE A 8 6.68 -12.49 2.74
C PHE A 8 7.76 -13.25 3.53
N VAL A 9 7.57 -14.56 3.72
CA VAL A 9 8.53 -15.41 4.45
C VAL A 9 9.88 -15.46 3.75
N SER A 10 9.89 -15.60 2.42
CA SER A 10 11.12 -15.60 1.61
C SER A 10 11.87 -14.27 1.74
N MET A 11 11.16 -13.15 1.59
CA MET A 11 11.72 -11.80 1.72
C MET A 11 12.28 -11.56 3.13
N CYS A 12 11.55 -11.94 4.18
CA CYS A 12 12.02 -11.80 5.56
C CYS A 12 13.28 -12.62 5.82
N LYS A 13 13.32 -13.87 5.35
CA LYS A 13 14.49 -14.74 5.47
C LYS A 13 15.71 -14.16 4.76
N ASP A 14 15.51 -13.63 3.55
CA ASP A 14 16.59 -13.02 2.78
C ASP A 14 17.12 -11.75 3.45
N ILE A 15 16.25 -10.84 3.93
CA ILE A 15 16.67 -9.65 4.65
C ILE A 15 17.45 -10.00 5.93
N ILE A 16 16.98 -10.96 6.70
CA ILE A 16 17.66 -11.36 7.95
C ILE A 16 19.03 -12.02 7.69
N ALA A 17 19.13 -12.82 6.62
CA ALA A 17 20.35 -13.57 6.31
C ALA A 17 21.39 -12.76 5.53
N ASN A 18 20.95 -11.93 4.60
CA ASN A 18 21.81 -11.29 3.59
C ASN A 18 21.72 -9.75 3.61
N GLY A 19 20.81 -9.17 4.40
CA GLY A 19 20.57 -7.73 4.43
C GLY A 19 21.73 -6.97 5.06
N PHE A 20 21.84 -5.71 4.66
CA PHE A 20 22.79 -4.75 5.20
C PHE A 20 22.27 -4.13 6.50
N SER A 21 23.05 -4.19 7.59
CA SER A 21 22.71 -3.53 8.87
C SER A 21 23.11 -2.06 8.84
N THR A 22 22.23 -1.18 9.32
CA THR A 22 22.53 0.25 9.56
C THR A 22 23.12 0.51 10.95
N GLU A 23 23.44 -0.51 11.73
CA GLU A 23 24.06 -0.36 13.04
C GLU A 23 25.38 0.43 12.92
N GLY A 24 25.59 1.37 13.83
CA GLY A 24 26.73 2.29 13.79
C GLY A 24 26.62 3.44 12.78
N GLN A 25 25.57 3.51 11.95
CA GLN A 25 25.31 4.63 11.06
C GLN A 25 24.39 5.66 11.70
N LYS A 26 24.46 6.92 11.25
CA LYS A 26 23.47 7.93 11.59
C LYS A 26 22.16 7.62 10.88
N VAL A 27 21.10 7.36 11.64
CA VAL A 27 19.75 7.13 11.14
C VAL A 27 18.81 8.23 11.65
N ARG A 28 17.75 8.52 10.86
CA ARG A 28 16.75 9.52 11.24
C ARG A 28 15.75 8.98 12.27
N PRO A 29 15.17 7.76 12.07
CA PRO A 29 14.12 7.28 12.95
C PRO A 29 14.65 6.90 14.33
N HIS A 30 13.84 7.11 15.35
CA HIS A 30 14.12 6.78 16.73
C HIS A 30 12.99 5.96 17.35
N TRP A 31 13.34 5.16 18.32
CA TRP A 31 12.36 4.50 19.19
C TRP A 31 11.77 5.50 20.19
N PRO A 32 10.61 5.18 20.83
CA PRO A 32 10.00 6.08 21.82
C PRO A 32 10.89 6.44 23.02
N ASP A 33 11.92 5.64 23.30
CA ASP A 33 12.93 5.93 24.34
C ASP A 33 14.08 6.83 23.85
N GLY A 34 14.00 7.35 22.63
CA GLY A 34 14.99 8.23 22.03
C GLY A 34 16.21 7.51 21.44
N THR A 35 16.31 6.18 21.53
CA THR A 35 17.42 5.45 20.92
C THR A 35 17.24 5.35 19.40
N PRO A 36 18.36 5.37 18.61
CA PRO A 36 18.27 5.22 17.16
C PRO A 36 17.60 3.90 16.76
N ALA A 37 16.69 3.95 15.78
CA ALA A 37 16.02 2.77 15.25
C ALA A 37 16.78 2.28 14.01
N HIS A 38 17.68 1.31 14.23
CA HIS A 38 18.46 0.69 13.16
C HIS A 38 17.66 -0.35 12.39
N THR A 39 18.08 -0.64 11.16
CA THR A 39 17.41 -1.61 10.29
C THR A 39 18.39 -2.60 9.70
N ILE A 40 17.89 -3.76 9.31
CA ILE A 40 18.51 -4.66 8.36
C ILE A 40 17.69 -4.54 7.07
N LYS A 41 18.35 -4.35 5.92
CA LYS A 41 17.64 -3.99 4.69
C LYS A 41 18.23 -4.59 3.43
N ASN A 42 17.37 -4.83 2.45
CA ASN A 42 17.73 -5.18 1.08
C ASN A 42 17.29 -4.09 0.11
N PHE A 43 18.04 -3.92 -0.97
CA PHE A 43 17.75 -2.98 -2.04
C PHE A 43 17.08 -3.69 -3.22
N GLY A 44 16.03 -3.06 -3.79
CA GLY A 44 15.49 -3.46 -5.07
C GLY A 44 14.66 -4.75 -5.03
N VAL A 45 13.83 -4.95 -3.99
CA VAL A 45 12.94 -6.12 -3.88
C VAL A 45 11.74 -5.93 -4.81
N VAL A 46 11.40 -6.98 -5.57
CA VAL A 46 10.24 -7.01 -6.46
C VAL A 46 9.38 -8.22 -6.15
N ASN A 47 8.15 -7.97 -5.71
CA ASN A 47 7.14 -9.00 -5.50
C ASN A 47 6.02 -8.90 -6.54
N ARG A 48 5.44 -10.04 -6.93
CA ARG A 48 4.38 -10.13 -7.92
C ARG A 48 3.19 -10.89 -7.37
N TYR A 49 2.01 -10.26 -7.46
CA TYR A 49 0.75 -10.80 -6.96
C TYR A 49 -0.27 -10.82 -8.08
N ASP A 50 -0.62 -12.00 -8.58
CA ASP A 50 -1.67 -12.18 -9.57
C ASP A 50 -3.03 -12.29 -8.87
N LEU A 51 -3.87 -11.27 -9.04
CA LEU A 51 -5.19 -11.20 -8.40
C LEU A 51 -6.21 -12.14 -9.04
N GLN A 52 -5.90 -12.75 -10.20
CA GLN A 52 -6.71 -13.80 -10.78
C GLN A 52 -6.44 -15.16 -10.13
N GLU A 53 -5.29 -15.35 -9.48
CA GLU A 53 -4.96 -16.55 -8.74
C GLU A 53 -5.48 -16.48 -7.29
N GLU A 54 -5.11 -15.42 -6.56
CA GLU A 54 -5.50 -15.22 -5.16
C GLU A 54 -5.36 -13.78 -4.71
N PHE A 55 -6.12 -13.38 -3.69
CA PHE A 55 -5.96 -12.07 -3.05
C PHE A 55 -4.79 -12.10 -2.06
N PRO A 56 -3.83 -11.14 -2.11
CA PRO A 56 -2.55 -11.23 -1.42
C PRO A 56 -2.59 -10.75 0.05
N ALA A 57 -3.50 -11.28 0.85
CA ALA A 57 -3.52 -11.05 2.29
C ALA A 57 -2.69 -12.11 3.04
N LEU A 58 -1.87 -11.65 4.01
CA LEU A 58 -1.09 -12.56 4.85
C LEU A 58 -1.96 -13.34 5.81
N THR A 59 -1.62 -14.62 6.03
CA THR A 59 -2.22 -15.46 7.06
C THR A 59 -1.31 -15.64 8.27
N VAL A 60 -0.01 -15.50 8.11
CA VAL A 60 0.97 -15.55 9.23
C VAL A 60 0.85 -14.35 10.16
N ARG A 61 0.53 -13.16 9.61
CA ARG A 61 0.19 -11.93 10.33
C ARG A 61 -1.02 -11.28 9.65
N PRO A 62 -2.21 -11.38 10.22
CA PRO A 62 -3.42 -10.89 9.56
C PRO A 62 -3.39 -9.38 9.32
N THR A 63 -3.88 -8.97 8.16
CA THR A 63 -4.15 -7.57 7.83
C THR A 63 -5.62 -7.26 8.10
N ALA A 64 -5.89 -6.12 8.69
CA ALA A 64 -7.24 -5.60 8.87
C ALA A 64 -7.76 -5.02 7.54
N ILE A 65 -8.20 -5.91 6.62
CA ILE A 65 -8.47 -5.58 5.21
C ILE A 65 -9.48 -4.43 5.08
N LYS A 66 -10.54 -4.41 5.89
CA LYS A 66 -11.55 -3.33 5.87
C LYS A 66 -10.95 -1.98 6.30
N LEU A 67 -10.07 -1.94 7.29
CA LEU A 67 -9.40 -0.70 7.71
C LEU A 67 -8.39 -0.22 6.65
N ALA A 68 -7.67 -1.16 6.02
CA ALA A 68 -6.79 -0.83 4.90
C ALA A 68 -7.58 -0.28 3.69
N PHE A 69 -8.79 -0.76 3.48
CA PHE A 69 -9.69 -0.26 2.44
C PHE A 69 -10.23 1.14 2.78
N ASP A 70 -10.64 1.40 4.02
CA ASP A 70 -11.07 2.73 4.45
C ASP A 70 -9.98 3.78 4.24
N GLU A 71 -8.74 3.47 4.60
CA GLU A 71 -7.59 4.35 4.34
C GLU A 71 -7.34 4.54 2.84
N LEU A 72 -7.47 3.47 2.03
CA LEU A 72 -7.36 3.60 0.58
C LEU A 72 -8.41 4.55 0.01
N LEU A 73 -9.68 4.44 0.45
CA LEU A 73 -10.76 5.34 0.05
C LEU A 73 -10.50 6.78 0.50
N TRP A 74 -9.95 6.96 1.70
CA TRP A 74 -9.54 8.28 2.20
C TRP A 74 -8.49 8.93 1.31
N ILE A 75 -7.45 8.17 0.88
CA ILE A 75 -6.36 8.67 0.02
C ILE A 75 -6.85 8.89 -1.42
N TRP A 76 -7.48 7.88 -2.06
CA TRP A 76 -7.68 7.84 -3.51
C TRP A 76 -9.06 8.34 -3.95
N GLN A 77 -10.08 8.17 -3.13
CA GLN A 77 -11.44 8.56 -3.46
C GLN A 77 -11.77 9.94 -2.87
N LYS A 78 -11.65 10.10 -1.55
CA LYS A 78 -11.87 11.38 -0.87
C LYS A 78 -10.77 12.40 -1.18
N LYS A 79 -9.57 11.94 -1.54
CA LYS A 79 -8.39 12.78 -1.81
C LYS A 79 -8.09 13.73 -0.65
N SER A 80 -8.34 13.24 0.57
CA SER A 80 -8.20 14.01 1.79
C SER A 80 -6.81 13.85 2.40
N ASN A 81 -6.37 14.88 3.11
CA ASN A 81 -5.22 14.86 4.01
C ASN A 81 -5.63 15.13 5.46
N ARG A 82 -6.93 15.27 5.74
CA ARG A 82 -7.49 15.53 7.07
C ARG A 82 -7.76 14.20 7.79
N VAL A 83 -7.13 14.01 8.95
CA VAL A 83 -7.20 12.76 9.71
C VAL A 83 -8.64 12.45 10.20
N SER A 84 -9.44 13.48 10.49
CA SER A 84 -10.85 13.30 10.90
C SER A 84 -11.76 12.70 9.81
N ASP A 85 -11.32 12.68 8.54
CA ASP A 85 -12.08 12.06 7.45
C ASP A 85 -11.83 10.56 7.33
N LEU A 86 -10.88 10.02 8.11
CA LEU A 86 -10.55 8.60 8.22
C LEU A 86 -11.24 7.99 9.44
N GLY A 87 -11.82 6.81 9.29
CA GLY A 87 -12.53 6.09 10.37
C GLY A 87 -11.62 5.39 11.39
N SER A 88 -10.30 5.60 11.34
CA SER A 88 -9.33 4.98 12.24
C SER A 88 -8.28 5.98 12.71
N HIS A 89 -7.53 5.63 13.77
CA HIS A 89 -6.52 6.45 14.42
C HIS A 89 -5.08 6.17 13.94
N ILE A 90 -4.91 5.49 12.81
CA ILE A 90 -3.59 5.04 12.35
C ILE A 90 -2.68 6.17 11.83
N TRP A 91 -3.23 7.36 11.62
CA TRP A 91 -2.51 8.54 11.17
C TRP A 91 -2.39 9.63 12.21
N ASP A 92 -2.90 9.44 13.42
CA ASP A 92 -2.91 10.49 14.48
C ASP A 92 -1.51 11.00 14.83
N GLU A 93 -0.49 10.12 14.83
CA GLU A 93 0.90 10.49 15.14
C GLU A 93 1.55 11.41 14.09
N TRP A 94 1.00 11.45 12.87
CA TRP A 94 1.48 12.31 11.77
C TRP A 94 0.59 13.54 11.54
N ALA A 95 -0.48 13.69 12.33
CA ALA A 95 -1.35 14.86 12.25
C ALA A 95 -0.65 16.10 12.81
N GLY A 96 -0.65 17.19 12.05
CA GLY A 96 -0.25 18.50 12.54
C GLY A 96 -1.32 19.14 13.45
N GLU A 97 -1.03 20.30 13.99
CA GLU A 97 -1.96 21.08 14.83
C GLU A 97 -3.27 21.44 14.09
N ASP A 98 -3.23 21.50 12.77
CA ASP A 98 -4.38 21.74 11.89
C ASP A 98 -5.23 20.50 11.63
N GLY A 99 -4.87 19.33 12.18
CA GLY A 99 -5.52 18.05 11.99
C GLY A 99 -5.30 17.42 10.61
N THR A 100 -4.26 17.84 9.88
CA THR A 100 -3.91 17.29 8.58
C THR A 100 -2.53 16.63 8.60
N ILE A 101 -2.26 15.79 7.59
CA ILE A 101 -0.92 15.24 7.33
C ILE A 101 -0.10 16.12 6.36
N GLY A 102 -0.47 17.39 6.24
CA GLY A 102 0.11 18.32 5.29
C GLY A 102 -0.27 17.99 3.84
N LYS A 103 0.57 18.40 2.88
CA LYS A 103 0.32 18.19 1.45
C LYS A 103 0.67 16.79 0.96
N ALA A 104 0.52 15.77 1.82
CA ALA A 104 0.89 14.38 1.52
C ALA A 104 -0.30 13.57 0.94
N TYR A 105 0.00 12.46 0.30
CA TYR A 105 -0.92 11.41 -0.18
C TYR A 105 -2.16 11.93 -0.91
N GLY A 106 -3.34 11.89 -0.27
CA GLY A 106 -4.62 12.29 -0.87
C GLY A 106 -4.61 13.72 -1.40
N TYR A 107 -3.94 14.65 -0.70
CA TYR A 107 -3.77 16.02 -1.20
C TYR A 107 -3.17 16.04 -2.60
N GLN A 108 -2.07 15.31 -2.84
CA GLN A 108 -1.38 15.27 -4.13
C GLN A 108 -2.23 14.67 -5.24
N LEU A 109 -3.08 13.70 -4.91
CA LEU A 109 -4.02 13.10 -5.86
C LEU A 109 -5.13 14.07 -6.27
N GLY A 110 -5.55 14.95 -5.36
CA GLY A 110 -6.61 15.94 -5.59
C GLY A 110 -6.16 17.22 -6.30
N VAL A 111 -4.86 17.47 -6.45
CA VAL A 111 -4.35 18.63 -7.19
C VAL A 111 -4.79 18.56 -8.64
N LYS A 112 -5.37 19.66 -9.15
CA LYS A 112 -5.82 19.74 -10.55
C LYS A 112 -4.65 20.11 -11.45
N TYR A 113 -4.52 19.39 -12.55
CA TYR A 113 -3.52 19.59 -13.59
C TYR A 113 -4.19 19.81 -14.96
N LYS A 114 -3.51 20.54 -15.83
CA LYS A 114 -3.93 20.70 -17.23
C LYS A 114 -3.38 19.56 -18.06
N PHE A 115 -4.22 18.57 -18.31
CA PHE A 115 -3.94 17.50 -19.28
C PHE A 115 -4.40 17.93 -20.70
N LYS A 116 -4.01 17.14 -21.72
CA LYS A 116 -4.46 17.41 -23.10
C LYS A 116 -5.97 17.34 -23.27
N GLN A 117 -6.64 16.50 -22.48
CA GLN A 117 -8.08 16.25 -22.46
C GLN A 117 -8.87 17.19 -21.55
N GLY A 118 -8.22 18.07 -20.80
CA GLY A 118 -8.88 19.02 -19.91
C GLY A 118 -8.17 19.19 -18.59
N GLU A 119 -8.78 19.98 -17.69
CA GLU A 119 -8.30 20.18 -16.32
C GLU A 119 -8.98 19.19 -15.39
N MET A 120 -8.18 18.35 -14.72
CA MET A 120 -8.65 17.32 -13.81
C MET A 120 -7.54 16.90 -12.83
N ASP A 121 -7.88 16.14 -11.81
CA ASP A 121 -6.86 15.55 -10.94
C ASP A 121 -6.32 14.21 -11.50
N GLN A 122 -5.35 13.63 -10.78
CA GLN A 122 -4.66 12.43 -11.24
C GLN A 122 -5.58 11.21 -11.31
N VAL A 123 -6.54 11.08 -10.38
CA VAL A 123 -7.48 9.94 -10.34
C VAL A 123 -8.48 10.04 -11.49
N ASP A 124 -9.04 11.23 -11.70
CA ASP A 124 -9.95 11.49 -12.82
C ASP A 124 -9.26 11.26 -14.17
N ASN A 125 -7.97 11.63 -14.27
CA ASN A 125 -7.18 11.37 -15.48
C ASN A 125 -6.96 9.86 -15.73
N ILE A 126 -6.74 9.06 -14.68
CA ILE A 126 -6.65 7.60 -14.81
C ILE A 126 -7.98 7.04 -15.33
N LEU A 127 -9.10 7.44 -14.72
CA LEU A 127 -10.45 7.00 -15.13
C LEU A 127 -10.74 7.37 -16.58
N TRP A 128 -10.45 8.63 -16.96
CA TRP A 128 -10.62 9.11 -18.34
C TRP A 128 -9.79 8.28 -19.34
N LEU A 129 -8.52 8.01 -19.02
CA LEU A 129 -7.64 7.22 -19.90
C LEU A 129 -8.10 5.76 -20.00
N LEU A 130 -8.56 5.14 -18.91
CA LEU A 130 -9.08 3.77 -18.95
C LEU A 130 -10.34 3.66 -19.80
N GLU A 131 -11.16 4.70 -19.86
CA GLU A 131 -12.37 4.74 -20.68
C GLU A 131 -12.07 5.06 -22.16
N HIS A 132 -11.19 6.03 -22.45
CA HIS A 132 -11.02 6.58 -23.79
C HIS A 132 -9.73 6.14 -24.52
N ASP A 133 -8.66 5.79 -23.76
CA ASP A 133 -7.35 5.38 -24.30
C ASP A 133 -6.70 4.31 -23.39
N LYS A 134 -7.41 3.22 -23.15
CA LYS A 134 -7.02 2.18 -22.18
C LYS A 134 -5.66 1.52 -22.42
N TYR A 135 -5.14 1.60 -23.64
CA TYR A 135 -3.80 1.08 -23.99
C TYR A 135 -2.69 2.15 -23.87
N SER A 136 -3.01 3.31 -23.34
CA SER A 136 -2.05 4.38 -23.10
C SER A 136 -0.96 3.92 -22.12
N ARG A 137 0.29 4.30 -22.40
CA ARG A 137 1.44 4.10 -21.51
C ARG A 137 1.60 5.23 -20.50
N ARG A 138 0.59 6.08 -20.34
CA ARG A 138 0.58 7.29 -19.49
C ARG A 138 -0.43 7.19 -18.36
N ILE A 139 -1.01 5.99 -18.12
CA ILE A 139 -1.95 5.76 -17.03
C ILE A 139 -1.13 5.60 -15.75
N MET A 140 -1.00 6.70 -15.01
CA MET A 140 -0.19 6.72 -13.79
C MET A 140 -0.62 7.83 -12.83
N ALA A 141 -0.27 7.65 -11.55
CA ALA A 141 -0.32 8.68 -10.53
C ALA A 141 1.01 8.77 -9.79
N ASN A 142 1.35 9.96 -9.31
CA ASN A 142 2.55 10.22 -8.51
C ASN A 142 2.20 11.17 -7.36
N MET A 143 2.48 10.73 -6.14
CA MET A 143 2.23 11.50 -4.91
C MET A 143 3.49 12.17 -4.37
N TYR A 144 4.68 11.91 -4.95
CA TYR A 144 5.94 12.51 -4.53
C TYR A 144 6.20 13.80 -5.33
N ASN A 145 5.80 14.93 -4.76
CA ASN A 145 5.94 16.24 -5.36
C ASN A 145 7.02 17.04 -4.65
N PHE A 146 8.16 17.26 -5.34
CA PHE A 146 9.30 17.97 -4.77
C PHE A 146 8.99 19.42 -4.31
N ALA A 147 8.02 20.08 -4.94
CA ALA A 147 7.63 21.42 -4.57
C ALA A 147 6.93 21.51 -3.21
N ASP A 148 6.31 20.42 -2.76
CA ASP A 148 5.48 20.36 -1.55
C ASP A 148 6.11 19.53 -0.42
N LEU A 149 7.32 18.94 -0.59
CA LEU A 149 7.91 18.04 0.41
C LEU A 149 8.05 18.69 1.79
N SER A 150 8.42 19.97 1.85
CA SER A 150 8.57 20.69 3.12
C SER A 150 7.25 20.93 3.87
N GLU A 151 6.12 20.72 3.20
CA GLU A 151 4.77 20.86 3.75
C GLU A 151 4.09 19.51 3.97
N MET A 152 4.84 18.39 3.87
CA MET A 152 4.38 17.03 4.16
C MET A 152 4.85 16.61 5.54
N ASN A 153 3.93 16.18 6.41
CA ASN A 153 4.31 15.65 7.73
C ASN A 153 4.92 14.24 7.61
N LEU A 154 4.56 13.51 6.55
CA LEU A 154 5.19 12.26 6.15
C LEU A 154 5.29 12.18 4.62
N GLU A 155 6.52 12.14 4.10
CA GLU A 155 6.74 11.95 2.68
C GLU A 155 6.25 10.56 2.21
N PRO A 156 5.50 10.47 1.09
CA PRO A 156 4.90 9.22 0.63
C PRO A 156 5.94 8.10 0.45
N CYS A 157 5.75 6.98 1.16
CA CYS A 157 6.54 5.76 0.97
C CYS A 157 6.10 5.02 -0.29
N ALA A 158 4.82 4.73 -0.41
CA ALA A 158 4.15 4.29 -1.63
C ALA A 158 3.86 5.53 -2.49
N TYR A 159 4.73 5.85 -3.42
CA TYR A 159 4.74 7.17 -4.04
C TYR A 159 4.19 7.23 -5.45
N SER A 160 4.18 6.12 -6.19
CA SER A 160 3.60 6.13 -7.53
C SER A 160 2.97 4.81 -7.93
N MET A 161 1.94 4.91 -8.76
CA MET A 161 1.27 3.79 -9.42
C MET A 161 1.31 3.99 -10.93
N THR A 162 1.63 2.92 -11.66
CA THR A 162 1.53 2.88 -13.11
C THR A 162 0.62 1.71 -13.50
N PHE A 163 -0.30 1.95 -14.43
CA PHE A 163 -1.24 0.95 -14.90
C PHE A 163 -0.98 0.58 -16.36
N ASN A 164 -1.26 -0.67 -16.71
CA ASN A 164 -1.13 -1.17 -18.07
C ASN A 164 -2.22 -2.19 -18.37
N VAL A 165 -2.89 -2.02 -19.51
CA VAL A 165 -3.92 -2.96 -20.00
C VAL A 165 -3.30 -3.92 -21.00
N LYS A 166 -3.47 -5.23 -20.74
CA LYS A 166 -3.11 -6.32 -21.64
C LYS A 166 -4.37 -7.11 -21.97
N GLY A 167 -4.86 -6.97 -23.20
CA GLY A 167 -6.15 -7.57 -23.59
C GLY A 167 -7.31 -6.95 -22.81
N ASP A 168 -7.94 -7.73 -21.95
CA ASP A 168 -9.04 -7.32 -21.06
C ASP A 168 -8.61 -7.22 -19.58
N THR A 169 -7.30 -7.23 -19.32
CA THR A 169 -6.73 -7.32 -17.98
C THR A 169 -5.94 -6.06 -17.65
N LEU A 170 -6.28 -5.43 -16.53
CA LEU A 170 -5.57 -4.29 -15.97
C LEU A 170 -4.50 -4.77 -14.98
N ASN A 171 -3.24 -4.42 -15.21
CA ASN A 171 -2.11 -4.68 -14.34
C ASN A 171 -1.59 -3.37 -13.76
N ALA A 172 -0.88 -3.45 -12.64
CA ALA A 172 -0.31 -2.27 -11.99
C ALA A 172 1.09 -2.51 -11.44
N ILE A 173 1.90 -1.45 -11.41
CA ILE A 173 3.17 -1.39 -10.68
C ILE A 173 3.01 -0.36 -9.55
N LEU A 174 3.21 -0.81 -8.32
CA LEU A 174 3.39 0.05 -7.15
C LEU A 174 4.89 0.29 -6.94
N ASN A 175 5.32 1.54 -6.98
CA ASN A 175 6.67 1.92 -6.61
C ASN A 175 6.70 2.46 -5.18
N GLN A 176 7.57 1.87 -4.37
CA GLN A 176 7.73 2.20 -2.98
C GLN A 176 9.20 2.49 -2.67
N ARG A 177 9.50 3.69 -2.14
CA ARG A 177 10.87 4.09 -1.82
C ARG A 177 11.39 3.48 -0.53
N SER A 178 10.50 3.16 0.41
CA SER A 178 10.82 2.66 1.75
C SER A 178 9.67 1.81 2.26
N GLN A 179 10.00 0.64 2.86
CA GLN A 179 9.00 -0.32 3.31
C GLN A 179 9.43 -1.00 4.62
N ASP A 180 8.76 -0.66 5.72
CA ASP A 180 8.78 -1.50 6.92
C ASP A 180 8.04 -2.82 6.64
N ILE A 181 8.80 -3.90 6.61
CA ILE A 181 8.29 -5.21 6.22
C ILE A 181 7.32 -5.76 7.25
N LEU A 182 7.54 -5.49 8.53
CA LEU A 182 6.67 -6.01 9.58
C LEU A 182 5.35 -5.24 9.65
N THR A 183 5.39 -3.91 9.67
CA THR A 183 4.19 -3.11 9.99
C THR A 183 3.41 -2.70 8.76
N ALA A 184 4.06 -2.34 7.66
CA ALA A 184 3.43 -1.71 6.51
C ALA A 184 3.35 -2.57 5.24
N ASN A 185 4.20 -3.60 5.07
CA ASN A 185 4.28 -4.31 3.80
C ASN A 185 2.93 -4.85 3.32
N ASN A 186 2.28 -5.71 4.10
CA ASN A 186 1.04 -6.31 3.63
C ASN A 186 -0.14 -5.32 3.66
N TRP A 187 -0.07 -4.30 4.47
CA TRP A 187 -1.05 -3.21 4.45
C TRP A 187 -1.11 -2.55 3.08
N ASN A 188 0.04 -2.11 2.57
CA ASN A 188 0.12 -1.49 1.23
C ASN A 188 -0.22 -2.48 0.12
N VAL A 189 0.25 -3.74 0.19
CA VAL A 189 -0.10 -4.77 -0.81
C VAL A 189 -1.61 -4.96 -0.90
N VAL A 190 -2.31 -5.07 0.24
CA VAL A 190 -3.77 -5.17 0.29
C VAL A 190 -4.45 -3.94 -0.28
N GLN A 191 -4.04 -2.74 0.14
CA GLN A 191 -4.59 -1.48 -0.37
C GLN A 191 -4.48 -1.37 -1.89
N TYR A 192 -3.30 -1.53 -2.44
CA TYR A 192 -3.08 -1.35 -3.87
C TYR A 192 -3.62 -2.49 -4.72
N SER A 193 -3.82 -3.68 -4.14
CA SER A 193 -4.60 -4.75 -4.77
C SER A 193 -6.08 -4.36 -4.88
N LEU A 194 -6.67 -3.82 -3.82
CA LEU A 194 -8.05 -3.32 -3.83
C LEU A 194 -8.21 -2.15 -4.82
N LEU A 195 -7.25 -1.23 -4.87
CA LEU A 195 -7.24 -0.14 -5.84
C LEU A 195 -7.26 -0.66 -7.28
N LEU A 196 -6.43 -1.67 -7.58
CA LEU A 196 -6.39 -2.32 -8.89
C LEU A 196 -7.74 -2.97 -9.22
N MET A 197 -8.38 -3.63 -8.25
CA MET A 197 -9.72 -4.22 -8.41
C MET A 197 -10.78 -3.13 -8.68
N MET A 198 -10.75 -2.00 -7.95
CA MET A 198 -11.68 -0.88 -8.16
C MET A 198 -11.58 -0.31 -9.58
N PHE A 199 -10.37 0.06 -10.01
CA PHE A 199 -10.16 0.58 -11.37
C PHE A 199 -10.55 -0.43 -12.45
N ALA A 200 -10.20 -1.70 -12.28
CA ALA A 200 -10.56 -2.75 -13.22
C ALA A 200 -12.10 -2.89 -13.32
N GLN A 201 -12.79 -2.95 -12.19
CA GLN A 201 -14.27 -3.12 -12.15
C GLN A 201 -14.99 -1.98 -12.87
N VAL A 202 -14.67 -0.71 -12.53
CA VAL A 202 -15.39 0.44 -13.11
C VAL A 202 -15.04 0.67 -14.59
N SER A 203 -13.93 0.10 -15.07
CA SER A 203 -13.50 0.17 -16.47
C SER A 203 -13.90 -1.06 -17.28
N GLY A 204 -14.65 -2.02 -16.70
CA GLY A 204 -15.05 -3.26 -17.37
C GLY A 204 -13.88 -4.18 -17.71
N LEU A 205 -12.79 -4.10 -16.95
CA LEU A 205 -11.59 -4.92 -17.09
C LEU A 205 -11.50 -5.95 -15.96
N LYS A 206 -10.64 -6.96 -16.14
CA LYS A 206 -10.25 -7.90 -15.09
C LYS A 206 -9.07 -7.34 -14.31
N ALA A 207 -9.07 -7.46 -12.99
CA ALA A 207 -7.89 -7.19 -12.19
C ALA A 207 -6.83 -8.27 -12.46
N GLY A 208 -5.63 -7.84 -12.80
CA GLY A 208 -4.51 -8.72 -13.14
C GLY A 208 -3.42 -8.71 -12.07
N GLU A 209 -2.18 -8.48 -12.48
CA GLU A 209 -1.01 -8.55 -11.61
C GLU A 209 -0.72 -7.19 -10.96
N LEU A 210 -0.52 -7.19 -9.65
CA LEU A 210 0.15 -6.12 -8.92
C LEU A 210 1.64 -6.46 -8.78
N VAL A 211 2.50 -5.65 -9.37
CA VAL A 211 3.95 -5.71 -9.18
C VAL A 211 4.35 -4.67 -8.13
N HIS A 212 4.87 -5.12 -7.00
CA HIS A 212 5.34 -4.25 -5.91
C HIS A 212 6.86 -4.12 -5.96
N VAL A 213 7.33 -2.93 -6.30
CA VAL A 213 8.75 -2.59 -6.40
C VAL A 213 9.16 -1.78 -5.18
N ILE A 214 10.10 -2.29 -4.40
CA ILE A 214 10.53 -1.70 -3.14
C ILE A 214 12.02 -1.35 -3.25
N SER A 215 12.36 -0.06 -3.14
CA SER A 215 13.77 0.37 -3.17
C SER A 215 14.52 0.00 -1.89
N ASP A 216 13.93 0.26 -0.72
CA ASP A 216 14.49 -0.05 0.60
C ASP A 216 13.48 -0.92 1.37
N ALA A 217 13.70 -2.23 1.37
CA ALA A 217 12.91 -3.23 2.10
C ALA A 217 13.62 -3.56 3.41
N HIS A 218 13.06 -3.15 4.56
CA HIS A 218 13.76 -3.24 5.82
C HIS A 218 12.96 -3.84 6.97
N ILE A 219 13.69 -4.42 7.93
CA ILE A 219 13.20 -4.87 9.22
C ILE A 219 13.97 -4.09 10.28
N TYR A 220 13.25 -3.37 11.15
CA TYR A 220 13.86 -2.68 12.28
C TYR A 220 14.49 -3.65 13.27
N ASP A 221 15.52 -3.23 13.98
CA ASP A 221 16.28 -4.02 14.96
C ASP A 221 15.36 -4.68 16.00
N ARG A 222 14.43 -3.92 16.61
CA ARG A 222 13.44 -4.44 17.58
C ARG A 222 12.35 -5.33 16.96
N HIS A 223 12.26 -5.37 15.63
CA HIS A 223 11.31 -6.22 14.91
C HIS A 223 11.87 -7.59 14.54
N VAL A 224 13.20 -7.77 14.54
CA VAL A 224 13.88 -8.99 14.05
C VAL A 224 13.34 -10.24 14.74
N ASP A 225 13.26 -10.25 16.08
CA ASP A 225 12.80 -11.44 16.81
C ASP A 225 11.30 -11.70 16.63
N ILE A 226 10.51 -10.64 16.42
CA ILE A 226 9.08 -10.77 16.09
C ILE A 226 8.96 -11.44 14.72
N VAL A 227 9.70 -10.97 13.73
CA VAL A 227 9.70 -11.49 12.35
C VAL A 227 10.16 -12.96 12.34
N LYS A 228 11.24 -13.32 13.05
CA LYS A 228 11.69 -14.71 13.17
C LYS A 228 10.61 -15.65 13.66
N LYS A 229 9.80 -15.21 14.66
CA LYS A 229 8.66 -15.98 15.17
C LYS A 229 7.50 -16.04 14.17
N LEU A 230 7.26 -14.97 13.42
CA LEU A 230 6.18 -14.91 12.43
C LEU A 230 6.42 -15.85 11.24
N ILE A 231 7.63 -15.90 10.72
CA ILE A 231 7.96 -16.72 9.54
C ILE A 231 7.90 -18.24 9.80
N GLU A 232 7.85 -18.65 11.06
CA GLU A 232 7.69 -20.06 11.47
C GLU A 232 6.22 -20.44 11.72
N ARG A 233 5.27 -19.50 11.63
CA ARG A 233 3.85 -19.77 11.83
C ARG A 233 3.27 -20.60 10.70
N PRO A 234 2.24 -21.42 10.99
CA PRO A 234 1.51 -22.13 9.94
C PRO A 234 0.87 -21.16 8.95
N GLN A 235 0.97 -21.49 7.68
CA GLN A 235 0.40 -20.71 6.58
C GLN A 235 -0.91 -21.36 6.13
N TYR A 236 -1.92 -20.55 5.81
CA TYR A 236 -3.24 -20.99 5.36
C TYR A 236 -3.49 -20.55 3.89
N PRO A 237 -4.55 -21.04 3.24
CA PRO A 237 -5.01 -20.49 1.98
C PRO A 237 -5.33 -18.99 2.06
N ALA A 238 -5.18 -18.29 0.96
CA ALA A 238 -5.58 -16.89 0.85
C ALA A 238 -7.09 -16.74 1.05
N PRO A 239 -7.57 -15.59 1.59
CA PRO A 239 -9.00 -15.30 1.64
C PRO A 239 -9.57 -15.09 0.25
N LYS A 240 -10.88 -15.27 0.11
CA LYS A 240 -11.63 -14.75 -1.03
C LYS A 240 -12.02 -13.31 -0.76
N VAL A 241 -11.63 -12.43 -1.65
CA VAL A 241 -11.93 -10.98 -1.54
C VAL A 241 -12.57 -10.52 -2.85
N THR A 242 -13.75 -9.94 -2.74
CA THR A 242 -14.49 -9.38 -3.87
C THR A 242 -15.05 -8.00 -3.52
N LEU A 243 -15.33 -7.21 -4.55
CA LEU A 243 -16.06 -5.96 -4.43
C LEU A 243 -17.50 -6.16 -4.89
N ASN A 244 -18.43 -5.38 -4.33
CA ASN A 244 -19.82 -5.37 -4.75
C ASN A 244 -19.92 -5.07 -6.26
N PRO A 245 -20.39 -6.01 -7.10
CA PRO A 245 -20.40 -5.85 -8.56
C PRO A 245 -21.38 -4.79 -9.05
N GLU A 246 -22.30 -4.32 -8.20
CA GLU A 246 -23.28 -3.28 -8.56
C GLU A 246 -22.66 -1.87 -8.55
N VAL A 247 -21.51 -1.68 -7.89
CA VAL A 247 -20.80 -0.40 -7.92
C VAL A 247 -20.14 -0.19 -9.28
N LYS A 248 -20.55 0.86 -10.00
CA LYS A 248 -20.10 1.19 -11.36
C LYS A 248 -19.30 2.47 -11.46
N ASN A 249 -19.28 3.28 -10.40
CA ASN A 249 -18.50 4.50 -10.33
C ASN A 249 -17.42 4.38 -9.25
N PHE A 250 -16.21 4.80 -9.56
CA PHE A 250 -15.06 4.74 -8.64
C PHE A 250 -15.33 5.47 -7.31
N TYR A 251 -16.09 6.55 -7.35
CA TYR A 251 -16.39 7.37 -6.17
C TYR A 251 -17.55 6.87 -5.32
N ASP A 252 -18.24 5.81 -5.75
CA ASP A 252 -19.39 5.25 -5.02
C ASP A 252 -19.01 4.09 -4.10
N PHE A 253 -17.78 3.58 -4.19
CA PHE A 253 -17.32 2.51 -3.29
C PHE A 253 -17.30 2.98 -1.83
N THR A 254 -17.76 2.10 -0.97
CA THR A 254 -17.71 2.22 0.49
C THR A 254 -17.03 0.98 1.10
N VAL A 255 -16.69 1.03 2.38
CA VAL A 255 -16.11 -0.12 3.10
C VAL A 255 -17.07 -1.32 3.12
N GLU A 256 -18.38 -1.07 3.04
CA GLU A 256 -19.40 -2.13 3.03
C GLU A 256 -19.47 -2.90 1.71
N ASP A 257 -18.93 -2.33 0.62
CA ASP A 257 -18.83 -2.99 -0.68
C ASP A 257 -17.71 -4.03 -0.75
N LEU A 258 -16.88 -4.11 0.30
CA LEU A 258 -15.82 -5.10 0.41
C LEU A 258 -16.30 -6.37 1.10
N ILE A 259 -16.26 -7.48 0.38
CA ILE A 259 -16.63 -8.82 0.85
C ILE A 259 -15.36 -9.63 1.08
N VAL A 260 -15.17 -10.13 2.31
CA VAL A 260 -14.02 -10.96 2.69
C VAL A 260 -14.53 -12.27 3.26
N GLU A 261 -14.20 -13.38 2.62
CA GLU A 261 -14.65 -14.73 2.98
C GLU A 261 -13.45 -15.66 3.19
N GLU A 262 -13.64 -16.71 3.98
CA GLU A 262 -12.66 -17.80 4.20
C GLU A 262 -11.28 -17.32 4.69
N TYR A 263 -11.21 -16.22 5.43
CA TYR A 263 -9.93 -15.69 5.96
C TYR A 263 -9.49 -16.42 7.21
N LYS A 264 -8.96 -17.64 7.05
CA LYS A 264 -8.27 -18.39 8.10
C LYS A 264 -6.87 -17.77 8.32
N LYS A 265 -6.56 -17.39 9.55
CA LYS A 265 -5.36 -16.62 9.89
C LYS A 265 -4.86 -16.91 11.30
N ASN A 266 -3.58 -16.64 11.54
CA ASN A 266 -2.99 -16.69 12.88
C ASN A 266 -3.46 -15.50 13.75
N PRO A 267 -3.29 -15.55 15.06
CA PRO A 267 -3.54 -14.40 15.94
C PRO A 267 -2.67 -13.21 15.57
N GLN A 268 -3.23 -12.00 15.71
CA GLN A 268 -2.48 -10.74 15.48
C GLN A 268 -1.35 -10.61 16.52
N VAL A 269 -0.22 -10.07 16.08
CA VAL A 269 0.87 -9.65 16.96
C VAL A 269 0.49 -8.33 17.60
N LYS A 270 0.54 -8.27 18.92
CA LYS A 270 0.24 -7.08 19.71
C LYS A 270 1.54 -6.38 20.14
N ASN A 271 1.43 -5.08 20.46
CA ASN A 271 2.52 -4.28 21.02
C ASN A 271 3.80 -4.28 20.16
N ILE A 272 3.64 -4.17 18.85
CA ILE A 272 4.77 -3.95 17.95
C ILE A 272 5.27 -2.52 18.20
N PRO A 273 6.55 -2.32 18.59
CA PRO A 273 7.08 -0.98 18.75
C PRO A 273 7.11 -0.24 17.40
N VAL A 274 6.85 1.06 17.42
CA VAL A 274 6.89 1.92 16.24
C VAL A 274 8.10 2.85 16.33
N ALA A 275 8.87 2.96 15.26
CA ALA A 275 9.95 3.93 15.13
C ALA A 275 9.43 5.17 14.40
N ILE A 276 9.77 6.37 14.88
CA ILE A 276 9.31 7.67 14.38
C ILE A 276 10.47 8.49 13.83
#